data_30ed723956b49a5829e773a92be1786a
#
_entry.id   30ed723956b49a5829e773a92be1786a
#
_cell.length_a   1.000
_cell.length_b   1.000
_cell.length_c   1.000
_cell.angle_alpha   90.00
_cell.angle_beta   90.00
_cell.angle_gamma   90.00
#
_symmetry.space_group_name_H-M   'P 1'
#
loop_
_entity.id
_entity.type
_entity.pdbx_description
1 polymer ?
#
loop_
_entity_poly.entity_id
_entity_poly.type
_entity_poly.pdbx_seq_one_letter_code
_entity_poly.pdbx_strand_id
1 'polypeptide(L)'
;MSVKDLYHNKWARMTFWSVLYLLWVIWLGNYWWLFGLLVIFDHHITRKVKWLFWKKDYKEGEKRNALLDWLDAIIFAVVFVTFINIFFFQAFKIPSSSMESSLLTGDHLFVSKLTLGPRIPATPLTIPFTHNVIFGKESYSTLIQNEYRRLKGFRNVERGDYVVFGFPDGDTVLTKAPADDYYTVCRFYGKDYAVKSYGPVIVRPSDKKDHYVKRCVAIHGDTLSVVNGQVYINSAAQEVWPGVQSTYTVVTDGSRINLKTLEKLGLNISELMYDDALPGYPQMPLTAAMLKEVKGCANVVSVEEQVDVYPPDYPDSYLMLFPYKESFRWTRDNYGPIWIPEAGATVKLNMENLPLYERIIRVYEKNQLDVTPEGSIIINGNVTDEYTFKQDYYFMMGDNRHNS
;
A
#
# COMPACT_ATOMS: atom_id res chain seq x y z
N MET A 1 1.89 48.40 12.40
CA MET A 1 3.14 47.67 12.11
C MET A 1 3.00 47.05 10.74
N SER A 2 3.79 47.50 9.76
CA SER A 2 3.73 46.98 8.38
C SER A 2 4.25 45.54 8.35
N VAL A 3 3.77 44.68 7.41
CA VAL A 3 4.30 43.33 7.19
C VAL A 3 5.82 43.35 6.95
N LYS A 4 6.33 44.41 6.33
CA LYS A 4 7.77 44.65 6.13
C LYS A 4 8.53 44.88 7.47
N ASP A 5 7.93 45.58 8.42
CA ASP A 5 8.56 45.83 9.74
C ASP A 5 8.64 44.54 10.55
N LEU A 6 7.64 43.65 10.46
CA LEU A 6 7.65 42.34 11.09
C LEU A 6 8.79 41.45 10.53
N TYR A 7 9.00 41.49 9.21
CA TYR A 7 10.03 40.69 8.57
C TYR A 7 11.46 41.13 8.93
N HIS A 8 11.69 42.42 9.21
CA HIS A 8 13.00 42.93 9.60
C HIS A 8 13.31 42.77 11.10
N ASN A 9 12.29 42.52 11.92
CA ASN A 9 12.49 42.34 13.36
C ASN A 9 12.95 40.91 13.68
N LYS A 10 14.18 40.76 14.18
CA LYS A 10 14.78 39.47 14.54
C LYS A 10 13.95 38.66 15.55
N TRP A 11 13.31 39.33 16.49
CA TRP A 11 12.45 38.72 17.50
C TRP A 11 11.15 38.20 16.88
N ALA A 12 10.52 38.97 15.99
CA ALA A 12 9.32 38.57 15.30
C ALA A 12 9.57 37.31 14.42
N ARG A 13 10.70 37.26 13.69
CA ARG A 13 11.11 36.07 12.90
C ARG A 13 11.35 34.88 13.81
N MET A 14 12.10 35.05 14.91
CA MET A 14 12.34 33.97 15.87
C MET A 14 11.01 33.42 16.42
N THR A 15 10.10 34.31 16.86
CA THR A 15 8.79 33.88 17.38
C THR A 15 7.98 33.10 16.31
N PHE A 16 7.92 33.60 15.09
CA PHE A 16 7.21 32.96 13.99
C PHE A 16 7.72 31.54 13.75
N TRP A 17 9.04 31.40 13.58
CA TRP A 17 9.64 30.06 13.33
C TRP A 17 9.55 29.15 14.56
N SER A 18 9.64 29.71 15.77
CA SER A 18 9.46 28.93 17.01
C SER A 18 8.03 28.41 17.17
N VAL A 19 7.02 29.23 16.86
CA VAL A 19 5.61 28.79 16.90
C VAL A 19 5.36 27.67 15.84
N LEU A 20 5.80 27.89 14.62
CA LEU A 20 5.65 26.89 13.56
C LEU A 20 6.34 25.57 13.92
N TYR A 21 7.56 25.66 14.48
CA TYR A 21 8.31 24.51 14.94
C TYR A 21 7.63 23.79 16.12
N LEU A 22 7.10 24.53 17.08
CA LEU A 22 6.36 23.96 18.22
C LEU A 22 5.11 23.22 17.75
N LEU A 23 4.34 23.80 16.82
CA LEU A 23 3.18 23.13 16.25
C LEU A 23 3.58 21.80 15.58
N TRP A 24 4.70 21.80 14.85
CA TRP A 24 5.25 20.59 14.25
C TRP A 24 5.70 19.57 15.30
N VAL A 25 6.39 19.99 16.37
CA VAL A 25 6.83 19.10 17.48
C VAL A 25 5.64 18.49 18.21
N ILE A 26 4.58 19.27 18.46
CA ILE A 26 3.33 18.80 19.08
C ILE A 26 2.67 17.74 18.19
N TRP A 27 2.56 18.02 16.89
CA TRP A 27 2.00 17.07 15.92
C TRP A 27 2.85 15.80 15.83
N LEU A 28 4.18 15.93 15.83
CA LEU A 28 5.12 14.80 15.84
C LEU A 28 5.01 13.99 17.14
N GLY A 29 4.65 14.63 18.28
CA GLY A 29 4.51 14.00 19.59
C GLY A 29 5.80 13.42 20.15
N ASN A 30 6.95 13.91 19.71
CA ASN A 30 8.28 13.56 20.23
C ASN A 30 8.96 14.83 20.78
N TYR A 31 8.91 14.99 22.09
CA TYR A 31 9.38 16.20 22.75
C TYR A 31 10.91 16.38 22.81
N TRP A 32 11.68 15.34 22.45
CA TRP A 32 13.13 15.49 22.26
C TRP A 32 13.47 16.55 21.21
N TRP A 33 12.59 16.75 20.21
CA TRP A 33 12.77 17.79 19.20
C TRP A 33 12.66 19.22 19.74
N LEU A 34 12.22 19.43 20.98
CA LEU A 34 12.21 20.78 21.60
C LEU A 34 13.61 21.40 21.65
N PHE A 35 14.68 20.59 21.69
CA PHE A 35 16.05 21.12 21.57
C PHE A 35 16.29 21.90 20.27
N GLY A 36 15.54 21.68 19.21
CA GLY A 36 15.60 22.49 18.00
C GLY A 36 15.23 23.97 18.19
N LEU A 37 14.46 24.29 19.23
CA LEU A 37 14.21 25.71 19.59
C LEU A 37 15.49 26.46 19.94
N LEU A 38 16.48 25.77 20.53
CA LEU A 38 17.79 26.37 20.83
C LEU A 38 18.51 26.75 19.53
N VAL A 39 18.39 25.94 18.50
CA VAL A 39 18.96 26.21 17.16
C VAL A 39 18.28 27.44 16.56
N ILE A 40 16.94 27.51 16.61
CA ILE A 40 16.17 28.65 16.11
C ILE A 40 16.55 29.94 16.88
N PHE A 41 16.64 29.83 18.17
CA PHE A 41 17.05 30.95 19.02
C PHE A 41 18.46 31.46 18.70
N ASP A 42 19.42 30.52 18.63
CA ASP A 42 20.78 30.87 18.27
C ASP A 42 20.89 31.47 16.86
N HIS A 43 20.24 30.88 15.88
CA HIS A 43 20.26 31.34 14.48
C HIS A 43 19.73 32.78 14.34
N HIS A 44 18.67 33.14 15.05
CA HIS A 44 18.02 34.44 14.90
C HIS A 44 18.56 35.50 15.87
N ILE A 45 18.97 35.11 17.10
CA ILE A 45 19.31 36.03 18.19
C ILE A 45 20.79 36.05 18.50
N THR A 46 21.35 34.92 18.97
CA THR A 46 22.71 34.90 19.53
C THR A 46 23.77 34.73 18.46
N ARG A 47 23.51 34.00 17.41
CA ARG A 47 24.42 33.72 16.27
C ARG A 47 25.82 33.28 16.71
N LYS A 48 25.91 32.54 17.83
CA LYS A 48 27.18 32.05 18.38
C LYS A 48 27.69 30.81 17.70
N VAL A 49 26.78 29.96 17.17
CA VAL A 49 27.12 28.70 16.56
C VAL A 49 26.97 28.81 15.03
N LYS A 50 27.99 28.40 14.30
CA LYS A 50 27.94 28.27 12.86
C LYS A 50 27.26 26.89 12.51
N TRP A 51 25.93 26.85 12.49
CA TRP A 51 25.15 25.64 12.24
C TRP A 51 25.44 25.03 10.87
N LEU A 52 25.76 25.89 9.89
CA LEU A 52 26.17 25.48 8.54
C LEU A 52 27.71 25.55 8.44
N PHE A 53 28.41 24.73 9.24
CA PHE A 53 29.87 24.75 9.35
C PHE A 53 30.58 24.44 8.01
N TRP A 54 29.90 23.81 7.08
CA TRP A 54 30.41 23.55 5.74
C TRP A 54 30.25 24.75 4.79
N LYS A 55 29.41 25.74 5.14
CA LYS A 55 29.15 26.90 4.32
C LYS A 55 30.20 27.97 4.63
N LYS A 56 30.98 28.32 3.60
CA LYS A 56 31.97 29.38 3.73
C LYS A 56 31.31 30.73 3.54
N ASP A 57 31.54 31.65 4.50
CA ASP A 57 31.16 33.04 4.36
C ASP A 57 32.17 33.73 3.42
N TYR A 58 31.75 34.09 2.22
CA TYR A 58 32.60 34.83 1.25
C TYR A 58 32.50 36.33 1.56
N LYS A 59 33.64 37.00 1.57
CA LYS A 59 33.69 38.45 1.65
C LYS A 59 33.34 39.10 0.31
N GLU A 60 32.88 40.35 0.33
CA GLU A 60 32.64 41.11 -0.90
C GLU A 60 33.85 41.11 -1.79
N GLY A 61 33.71 40.65 -3.07
CA GLY A 61 34.82 40.53 -4.03
C GLY A 61 35.58 39.19 -4.03
N GLU A 62 35.31 38.27 -3.08
CA GLU A 62 35.94 36.93 -3.07
C GLU A 62 35.25 36.04 -4.08
N LYS A 63 36.01 35.34 -4.95
CA LYS A 63 35.47 34.38 -5.89
C LYS A 63 34.87 33.19 -5.17
N ARG A 64 33.59 32.96 -5.41
CA ARG A 64 32.88 31.79 -4.87
C ARG A 64 33.44 30.51 -5.52
N ASN A 65 33.59 29.48 -4.70
CA ASN A 65 33.94 28.16 -5.20
C ASN A 65 32.64 27.46 -5.68
N ALA A 66 32.48 27.40 -6.99
CA ALA A 66 31.26 26.79 -7.59
C ALA A 66 31.01 25.37 -7.12
N LEU A 67 32.05 24.57 -6.85
CA LEU A 67 31.89 23.19 -6.37
C LEU A 67 31.24 23.13 -4.95
N LEU A 68 31.68 24.04 -4.06
CA LEU A 68 31.08 24.12 -2.70
C LEU A 68 29.65 24.65 -2.73
N ASP A 69 29.34 25.61 -3.60
CA ASP A 69 27.97 26.11 -3.78
C ASP A 69 27.04 25.03 -4.35
N TRP A 70 27.52 24.22 -5.30
CA TRP A 70 26.80 23.05 -5.81
C TRP A 70 26.56 21.99 -4.71
N LEU A 71 27.57 21.70 -3.90
CA LEU A 71 27.46 20.74 -2.80
C LEU A 71 26.42 21.19 -1.76
N ASP A 72 26.43 22.48 -1.38
CA ASP A 72 25.45 23.06 -0.45
C ASP A 72 24.03 22.95 -1.01
N ALA A 73 23.85 23.26 -2.31
CA ALA A 73 22.57 23.14 -2.99
C ALA A 73 22.07 21.69 -3.03
N ILE A 74 22.94 20.72 -3.31
CA ILE A 74 22.58 19.30 -3.33
C ILE A 74 22.20 18.81 -1.94
N ILE A 75 22.99 19.13 -0.91
CA ILE A 75 22.67 18.75 0.49
C ILE A 75 21.30 19.31 0.90
N PHE A 76 21.08 20.60 0.63
CA PHE A 76 19.80 21.24 0.91
C PHE A 76 18.64 20.54 0.17
N ALA A 77 18.80 20.29 -1.13
CA ALA A 77 17.78 19.63 -1.94
C ALA A 77 17.46 18.22 -1.42
N VAL A 78 18.49 17.42 -1.11
CA VAL A 78 18.32 16.06 -0.57
C VAL A 78 17.56 16.09 0.76
N VAL A 79 17.94 16.93 1.70
CA VAL A 79 17.28 17.06 3.01
C VAL A 79 15.84 17.54 2.85
N PHE A 80 15.63 18.58 2.04
CA PHE A 80 14.32 19.17 1.81
C PHE A 80 13.35 18.20 1.14
N VAL A 81 13.79 17.56 0.04
CA VAL A 81 12.93 16.60 -0.68
C VAL A 81 12.66 15.35 0.16
N THR A 82 13.63 14.88 0.95
CA THR A 82 13.41 13.76 1.89
C THR A 82 12.35 14.13 2.93
N PHE A 83 12.42 15.33 3.50
CA PHE A 83 11.43 15.84 4.44
C PHE A 83 10.03 15.91 3.80
N ILE A 84 9.91 16.45 2.59
CA ILE A 84 8.65 16.49 1.84
C ILE A 84 8.11 15.09 1.60
N ASN A 85 8.94 14.15 1.16
CA ASN A 85 8.54 12.77 0.88
C ASN A 85 8.07 12.01 2.13
N ILE A 86 8.63 12.31 3.30
CA ILE A 86 8.22 11.67 4.56
C ILE A 86 6.88 12.23 5.04
N PHE A 87 6.72 13.57 5.07
CA PHE A 87 5.65 14.23 5.79
C PHE A 87 4.48 14.71 4.90
N PHE A 88 4.72 15.02 3.63
CA PHE A 88 3.73 15.71 2.80
C PHE A 88 3.20 14.85 1.65
N PHE A 89 4.02 14.54 0.68
CA PHE A 89 3.63 13.73 -0.48
C PHE A 89 4.83 13.01 -1.08
N GLN A 90 4.55 11.91 -1.74
CA GLN A 90 5.56 11.10 -2.42
C GLN A 90 5.06 10.72 -3.81
N ALA A 91 5.95 10.80 -4.81
CA ALA A 91 5.66 10.35 -6.16
C ALA A 91 5.80 8.83 -6.27
N PHE A 92 4.85 8.21 -6.98
CA PHE A 92 4.86 6.80 -7.35
C PHE A 92 4.55 6.65 -8.83
N LYS A 93 5.04 5.58 -9.43
CA LYS A 93 4.68 5.15 -10.79
C LYS A 93 3.86 3.87 -10.68
N ILE A 94 2.78 3.76 -11.45
CA ILE A 94 1.94 2.56 -11.49
C ILE A 94 2.64 1.49 -12.35
N PRO A 95 3.01 0.33 -11.77
CA PRO A 95 3.76 -0.68 -12.50
C PRO A 95 2.89 -1.76 -13.16
N SER A 96 1.64 -1.92 -12.75
CA SER A 96 0.77 -3.03 -13.13
C SER A 96 -0.65 -2.60 -13.45
N SER A 97 -1.36 -3.43 -14.21
CA SER A 97 -2.75 -3.20 -14.66
C SER A 97 -3.82 -3.58 -13.64
N SER A 98 -3.45 -3.88 -12.38
CA SER A 98 -4.43 -4.29 -11.35
C SER A 98 -5.46 -3.21 -10.96
N MET A 99 -5.19 -1.95 -11.32
CA MET A 99 -6.09 -0.80 -11.15
C MET A 99 -6.49 -0.18 -12.50
N GLU A 100 -6.36 -0.94 -13.60
CA GLU A 100 -6.64 -0.48 -14.97
C GLU A 100 -8.03 0.17 -15.07
N SER A 101 -8.20 1.09 -16.00
CA SER A 101 -9.35 2.00 -16.15
C SER A 101 -9.48 3.07 -15.05
N SER A 102 -8.98 2.84 -13.86
CA SER A 102 -8.96 3.85 -12.78
C SER A 102 -7.60 4.52 -12.66
N LEU A 103 -6.52 3.73 -12.73
CA LEU A 103 -5.12 4.16 -12.71
C LEU A 103 -4.37 3.33 -13.76
N LEU A 104 -3.86 3.98 -14.79
CA LEU A 104 -3.24 3.29 -15.92
C LEU A 104 -1.79 2.89 -15.62
N THR A 105 -1.37 1.76 -16.16
CA THR A 105 0.03 1.35 -16.11
C THR A 105 0.92 2.42 -16.75
N GLY A 106 1.93 2.87 -16.01
CA GLY A 106 2.83 3.95 -16.42
C GLY A 106 2.50 5.33 -15.84
N ASP A 107 1.30 5.53 -15.29
CA ASP A 107 0.91 6.79 -14.65
C ASP A 107 1.84 7.16 -13.49
N HIS A 108 2.08 8.46 -13.35
CA HIS A 108 2.80 9.04 -12.23
C HIS A 108 1.82 9.73 -11.27
N LEU A 109 1.81 9.29 -10.02
CA LEU A 109 0.90 9.77 -8.99
C LEU A 109 1.65 10.47 -7.87
N PHE A 110 1.05 11.53 -7.32
CA PHE A 110 1.44 12.11 -6.05
C PHE A 110 0.51 11.59 -4.95
N VAL A 111 1.08 10.87 -3.99
CA VAL A 111 0.34 10.31 -2.86
C VAL A 111 0.47 11.25 -1.66
N SER A 112 -0.66 11.78 -1.19
CA SER A 112 -0.72 12.62 0.01
C SER A 112 -0.42 11.80 1.26
N LYS A 113 0.55 12.25 2.03
CA LYS A 113 0.83 11.70 3.36
C LYS A 113 -0.03 12.36 4.44
N LEU A 114 -0.44 13.61 4.22
CA LEU A 114 -1.20 14.39 5.20
C LEU A 114 -2.63 13.90 5.37
N THR A 115 -3.24 13.42 4.30
CA THR A 115 -4.64 12.98 4.31
C THR A 115 -4.90 11.93 5.39
N LEU A 116 -4.11 10.85 5.39
CA LEU A 116 -4.23 9.73 6.32
C LEU A 116 -3.19 9.78 7.45
N GLY A 117 -2.36 10.81 7.47
CA GLY A 117 -1.23 10.98 8.39
C GLY A 117 0.07 10.29 7.90
N PRO A 118 1.21 10.97 7.97
CA PRO A 118 2.50 10.40 7.58
C PRO A 118 2.96 9.34 8.57
N ARG A 119 3.68 8.35 8.08
CA ARG A 119 4.35 7.35 8.91
C ARG A 119 5.72 7.86 9.34
N ILE A 120 6.07 7.70 10.60
CA ILE A 120 7.45 7.88 11.05
C ILE A 120 8.29 6.76 10.44
N PRO A 121 9.44 7.07 9.80
CA PRO A 121 10.30 6.04 9.24
C PRO A 121 10.71 5.00 10.28
N ALA A 122 10.48 3.72 9.99
CA ALA A 122 10.96 2.64 10.85
C ALA A 122 12.48 2.54 10.79
N THR A 123 13.07 2.83 9.61
CA THR A 123 14.53 2.85 9.39
C THR A 123 15.02 4.26 9.04
N PRO A 124 15.26 5.12 10.03
CA PRO A 124 15.68 6.51 9.79
C PRO A 124 17.05 6.62 9.08
N LEU A 125 17.92 5.61 9.26
CA LEU A 125 19.20 5.50 8.57
C LEU A 125 19.02 4.83 7.21
N THR A 126 18.42 5.54 6.28
CA THR A 126 18.21 5.10 4.88
C THR A 126 18.89 6.07 3.93
N ILE A 127 19.55 5.55 2.89
CA ILE A 127 20.09 6.37 1.81
C ILE A 127 18.93 7.03 1.08
N PRO A 128 18.89 8.37 1.00
CA PRO A 128 17.81 9.10 0.34
C PRO A 128 17.56 8.62 -1.10
N PHE A 129 16.31 8.65 -1.54
CA PHE A 129 15.86 8.25 -2.89
C PHE A 129 16.08 6.79 -3.26
N THR A 130 16.43 5.95 -2.29
CA THR A 130 16.50 4.50 -2.49
C THR A 130 15.35 3.81 -1.77
N HIS A 131 14.94 2.63 -2.28
CA HIS A 131 13.89 1.85 -1.61
C HIS A 131 14.51 0.76 -0.72
N ASN A 132 15.04 -0.28 -1.29
CA ASN A 132 15.55 -1.45 -0.53
C ASN A 132 17.03 -1.73 -0.80
N VAL A 133 17.47 -1.65 -2.06
CA VAL A 133 18.79 -2.09 -2.50
C VAL A 133 19.46 -1.01 -3.35
N ILE A 134 20.77 -0.80 -3.12
CA ILE A 134 21.65 0.02 -3.97
C ILE A 134 22.96 -0.74 -4.19
N PHE A 135 23.40 -0.87 -5.44
CA PHE A 135 24.61 -1.63 -5.81
C PHE A 135 24.68 -3.04 -5.20
N GLY A 136 23.53 -3.73 -5.13
CA GLY A 136 23.45 -5.10 -4.59
C GLY A 136 23.53 -5.22 -3.07
N LYS A 137 23.53 -4.08 -2.34
CA LYS A 137 23.52 -4.04 -0.87
C LYS A 137 22.26 -3.34 -0.36
N GLU A 138 21.87 -3.62 0.88
CA GLU A 138 20.78 -2.91 1.53
C GLU A 138 21.08 -1.41 1.61
N SER A 139 20.09 -0.59 1.26
CA SER A 139 20.19 0.87 1.25
C SER A 139 19.80 1.51 2.58
N TYR A 140 19.56 0.71 3.60
CA TYR A 140 19.16 1.13 4.95
C TYR A 140 19.92 0.35 6.01
N SER A 141 19.90 0.87 7.24
CA SER A 141 20.48 0.21 8.40
C SER A 141 19.41 -0.02 9.47
N THR A 142 19.46 -1.19 10.10
CA THR A 142 18.59 -1.56 11.23
C THR A 142 19.19 -1.24 12.59
N LEU A 143 20.36 -0.57 12.65
CA LEU A 143 21.00 -0.14 13.89
C LEU A 143 20.10 0.77 14.75
N ILE A 144 19.30 1.60 14.09
CA ILE A 144 18.25 2.40 14.72
C ILE A 144 16.95 2.02 14.02
N GLN A 145 16.05 1.40 14.78
CA GLN A 145 14.75 1.00 14.26
C GLN A 145 13.64 1.52 15.18
N ASN A 146 12.73 2.29 14.62
CA ASN A 146 11.56 2.80 15.32
C ASN A 146 10.42 1.79 15.22
N GLU A 147 9.58 1.74 16.25
CA GLU A 147 8.30 1.05 16.16
C GLU A 147 7.39 1.74 15.13
N TYR A 148 6.47 0.95 14.55
CA TYR A 148 5.49 1.49 13.62
C TYR A 148 4.65 2.55 14.31
N ARG A 149 4.67 3.76 13.75
CA ARG A 149 3.86 4.88 14.22
C ARG A 149 3.39 5.74 13.06
N ARG A 150 2.10 6.03 13.05
CA ARG A 150 1.48 6.97 12.12
C ARG A 150 1.04 8.22 12.90
N LEU A 151 1.33 9.39 12.36
CA LEU A 151 0.83 10.65 12.90
C LEU A 151 -0.64 10.82 12.50
N LYS A 152 -1.35 11.69 13.22
CA LYS A 152 -2.75 11.98 12.90
C LYS A 152 -2.83 12.69 11.54
N GLY A 153 -3.69 12.19 10.68
CA GLY A 153 -4.05 12.81 9.40
C GLY A 153 -5.27 13.73 9.51
N PHE A 154 -5.69 14.24 8.36
CA PHE A 154 -6.87 15.11 8.29
C PHE A 154 -8.18 14.31 8.34
N ARG A 155 -8.18 13.07 7.83
CA ARG A 155 -9.33 12.16 7.88
C ARG A 155 -8.89 10.70 7.93
N ASN A 156 -9.83 9.82 8.19
CA ASN A 156 -9.64 8.38 8.08
C ASN A 156 -9.86 7.89 6.64
N VAL A 157 -9.52 6.62 6.40
CA VAL A 157 -9.82 5.93 5.14
C VAL A 157 -11.32 5.73 5.02
N GLU A 158 -11.88 6.00 3.85
CA GLU A 158 -13.28 5.81 3.52
C GLU A 158 -13.44 4.81 2.37
N ARG A 159 -14.64 4.23 2.23
CA ARG A 159 -14.94 3.36 1.08
C ARG A 159 -14.84 4.14 -0.22
N GLY A 160 -14.20 3.56 -1.22
CA GLY A 160 -13.94 4.18 -2.51
C GLY A 160 -12.57 4.88 -2.62
N ASP A 161 -11.87 5.13 -1.51
CA ASP A 161 -10.53 5.73 -1.55
C ASP A 161 -9.52 4.85 -2.28
N TYR A 162 -8.67 5.47 -3.09
CA TYR A 162 -7.42 4.86 -3.55
C TYR A 162 -6.36 4.99 -2.47
N VAL A 163 -5.89 3.88 -1.95
CA VAL A 163 -4.93 3.86 -0.85
C VAL A 163 -3.64 3.19 -1.29
N VAL A 164 -2.50 3.86 -1.04
CA VAL A 164 -1.18 3.27 -1.17
C VAL A 164 -0.74 2.73 0.18
N PHE A 165 -0.42 1.45 0.23
CA PHE A 165 -0.02 0.75 1.46
C PHE A 165 1.11 -0.24 1.20
N GLY A 166 1.84 -0.61 2.26
CA GLY A 166 2.83 -1.68 2.16
C GLY A 166 2.14 -3.04 2.02
N PHE A 167 2.63 -3.87 1.10
CA PHE A 167 2.07 -5.21 0.87
C PHE A 167 2.01 -6.00 2.19
N PRO A 168 0.85 -6.50 2.62
CA PRO A 168 0.71 -7.12 3.95
C PRO A 168 1.65 -8.31 4.16
N ASP A 169 1.80 -9.17 3.15
CA ASP A 169 2.65 -10.35 3.16
C ASP A 169 4.12 -10.06 2.77
N GLY A 170 4.45 -8.82 2.38
CA GLY A 170 5.78 -8.37 1.99
C GLY A 170 6.75 -8.12 3.16
N ASP A 171 6.44 -8.59 4.37
CA ASP A 171 7.34 -8.57 5.52
C ASP A 171 8.45 -9.62 5.39
N THR A 172 8.17 -10.73 4.70
CA THR A 172 9.09 -11.85 4.54
C THR A 172 9.40 -12.06 3.05
N VAL A 173 10.68 -11.99 2.71
CA VAL A 173 11.14 -11.98 1.32
C VAL A 173 12.22 -13.01 1.09
N LEU A 174 12.11 -13.75 0.00
CA LEU A 174 13.11 -14.68 -0.51
C LEU A 174 14.22 -13.90 -1.23
N THR A 175 15.47 -14.05 -0.82
CA THR A 175 16.58 -13.19 -1.31
C THR A 175 16.86 -13.33 -2.80
N LYS A 176 16.64 -14.52 -3.39
CA LYS A 176 16.85 -14.78 -4.82
C LYS A 176 15.61 -14.61 -5.68
N ALA A 177 14.42 -14.51 -5.05
CA ALA A 177 13.15 -14.30 -5.73
C ALA A 177 12.29 -13.28 -4.95
N PRO A 178 12.74 -12.01 -4.86
CA PRO A 178 12.08 -11.00 -4.01
C PRO A 178 10.70 -10.57 -4.53
N ALA A 179 10.35 -10.93 -5.76
CA ALA A 179 9.04 -10.69 -6.34
C ALA A 179 8.00 -11.77 -5.99
N ASP A 180 8.47 -12.96 -5.57
CA ASP A 180 7.60 -14.07 -5.23
C ASP A 180 7.15 -13.94 -3.77
N ASP A 181 5.85 -14.17 -3.53
CA ASP A 181 5.32 -14.19 -2.18
C ASP A 181 5.78 -15.44 -1.43
N TYR A 182 6.56 -15.22 -0.36
CA TYR A 182 7.13 -16.27 0.48
C TYR A 182 6.05 -17.23 1.02
N TYR A 183 4.94 -16.69 1.49
CA TYR A 183 3.89 -17.51 2.11
C TYR A 183 3.18 -18.39 1.08
N THR A 184 2.99 -17.89 -0.14
CA THR A 184 2.46 -18.65 -1.27
C THR A 184 3.41 -19.78 -1.67
N VAL A 185 4.71 -19.48 -1.81
CA VAL A 185 5.71 -20.51 -2.12
C VAL A 185 5.75 -21.59 -1.04
N CYS A 186 5.69 -21.18 0.24
CA CYS A 186 5.66 -22.15 1.35
C CYS A 186 4.39 -23.01 1.36
N ARG A 187 3.25 -22.48 0.95
CA ARG A 187 2.00 -23.27 0.85
C ARG A 187 2.08 -24.35 -0.21
N PHE A 188 2.63 -24.02 -1.38
CA PHE A 188 2.69 -24.97 -2.50
C PHE A 188 3.83 -25.97 -2.39
N TYR A 189 4.99 -25.55 -1.92
CA TYR A 189 6.22 -26.35 -2.02
C TYR A 189 6.86 -26.68 -0.67
N GLY A 190 6.37 -26.07 0.41
CA GLY A 190 6.94 -26.22 1.75
C GLY A 190 8.10 -25.24 2.03
N LYS A 191 8.31 -24.98 3.31
CA LYS A 191 9.31 -24.01 3.81
C LYS A 191 10.75 -24.38 3.43
N ASP A 192 11.09 -25.68 3.52
CA ASP A 192 12.44 -26.16 3.21
C ASP A 192 12.78 -25.98 1.74
N TYR A 193 11.81 -26.25 0.86
CA TYR A 193 11.96 -26.00 -0.58
C TYR A 193 12.14 -24.50 -0.86
N ALA A 194 11.32 -23.65 -0.26
CA ALA A 194 11.40 -22.20 -0.44
C ALA A 194 12.81 -21.67 -0.10
N VAL A 195 13.35 -22.02 1.05
CA VAL A 195 14.68 -21.58 1.49
C VAL A 195 15.80 -22.18 0.64
N LYS A 196 15.71 -23.47 0.30
CA LYS A 196 16.72 -24.17 -0.51
C LYS A 196 16.80 -23.64 -1.96
N SER A 197 15.66 -23.38 -2.57
CA SER A 197 15.57 -22.98 -3.99
C SER A 197 15.78 -21.47 -4.17
N TYR A 198 15.21 -20.66 -3.29
CA TYR A 198 15.16 -19.21 -3.43
C TYR A 198 16.03 -18.43 -2.43
N GLY A 199 16.86 -19.16 -1.65
CA GLY A 199 17.82 -18.58 -0.71
C GLY A 199 17.24 -18.23 0.66
N PRO A 200 18.05 -17.64 1.54
CA PRO A 200 17.62 -17.27 2.87
C PRO A 200 16.50 -16.23 2.85
N VAL A 201 15.70 -16.26 3.91
CA VAL A 201 14.59 -15.34 4.13
C VAL A 201 15.09 -14.12 4.87
N ILE A 202 14.67 -12.94 4.43
CA ILE A 202 14.86 -11.67 5.14
C ILE A 202 13.51 -11.10 5.58
N VAL A 203 13.49 -10.48 6.76
CA VAL A 203 12.31 -9.77 7.26
C VAL A 203 12.50 -8.27 7.03
N ARG A 204 11.63 -7.69 6.23
CA ARG A 204 11.69 -6.25 5.90
C ARG A 204 11.00 -5.40 6.97
N PRO A 205 11.62 -4.29 7.39
CA PRO A 205 10.93 -3.27 8.19
C PRO A 205 9.66 -2.75 7.49
N SER A 206 8.73 -2.22 8.25
CA SER A 206 7.41 -1.81 7.74
C SER A 206 7.46 -0.73 6.65
N ASP A 207 8.49 0.12 6.64
CA ASP A 207 8.73 1.16 5.63
C ASP A 207 9.54 0.67 4.42
N LYS A 208 9.95 -0.60 4.41
CA LYS A 208 10.70 -1.26 3.32
C LYS A 208 9.90 -2.31 2.58
N LYS A 209 8.63 -2.50 2.92
CA LYS A 209 7.69 -3.33 2.17
C LYS A 209 7.36 -2.70 0.82
N ASP A 210 7.14 -3.54 -0.19
CA ASP A 210 6.70 -3.07 -1.50
C ASP A 210 5.34 -2.37 -1.39
N HIS A 211 5.15 -1.31 -2.17
CA HIS A 211 3.94 -0.50 -2.11
C HIS A 211 2.94 -0.96 -3.16
N TYR A 212 1.70 -1.14 -2.72
CA TYR A 212 0.55 -1.46 -3.56
C TYR A 212 -0.45 -0.32 -3.51
N VAL A 213 -1.17 -0.10 -4.60
CA VAL A 213 -2.34 0.78 -4.63
C VAL A 213 -3.57 -0.05 -4.93
N LYS A 214 -4.60 0.09 -4.11
CA LYS A 214 -5.89 -0.58 -4.27
C LYS A 214 -7.02 0.36 -3.83
N ARG A 215 -8.25 0.00 -4.18
CA ARG A 215 -9.44 0.70 -3.69
C ARG A 215 -9.87 0.13 -2.33
N CYS A 216 -10.16 0.99 -1.37
CA CYS A 216 -10.80 0.58 -0.13
C CYS A 216 -12.27 0.24 -0.41
N VAL A 217 -12.63 -1.03 -0.24
CA VAL A 217 -13.98 -1.53 -0.51
C VAL A 217 -14.79 -1.65 0.78
N ALA A 218 -14.16 -2.11 1.85
CA ALA A 218 -14.78 -2.17 3.17
C ALA A 218 -13.85 -1.59 4.24
N ILE A 219 -14.43 -0.94 5.23
CA ILE A 219 -13.73 -0.34 6.38
C ILE A 219 -13.99 -1.18 7.64
N HIS A 220 -13.31 -0.85 8.72
CA HIS A 220 -13.53 -1.48 10.04
C HIS A 220 -15.01 -1.46 10.45
N GLY A 221 -15.46 -2.53 11.07
CA GLY A 221 -16.87 -2.75 11.47
C GLY A 221 -17.77 -3.27 10.35
N ASP A 222 -17.36 -3.24 9.08
CA ASP A 222 -18.13 -3.77 7.97
C ASP A 222 -18.09 -5.29 7.91
N THR A 223 -19.16 -5.87 7.35
CA THR A 223 -19.19 -7.25 6.86
C THR A 223 -19.22 -7.24 5.35
N LEU A 224 -18.18 -7.81 4.72
CA LEU A 224 -18.02 -7.88 3.27
C LEU A 224 -18.37 -9.27 2.76
N SER A 225 -19.11 -9.34 1.67
CA SER A 225 -19.21 -10.54 0.84
C SER A 225 -19.21 -10.20 -0.64
N VAL A 226 -18.81 -11.16 -1.46
CA VAL A 226 -18.90 -11.10 -2.93
C VAL A 226 -19.72 -12.29 -3.38
N VAL A 227 -20.73 -12.05 -4.20
CA VAL A 227 -21.60 -13.09 -4.77
C VAL A 227 -21.66 -12.87 -6.28
N ASN A 228 -21.14 -13.83 -7.04
CA ASN A 228 -21.03 -13.75 -8.52
C ASN A 228 -20.46 -12.39 -8.97
N GLY A 229 -19.33 -11.98 -8.38
CA GLY A 229 -18.63 -10.72 -8.70
C GLY A 229 -19.24 -9.45 -8.07
N GLN A 230 -20.51 -9.50 -7.63
CA GLN A 230 -21.13 -8.35 -6.98
C GLN A 230 -20.72 -8.26 -5.51
N VAL A 231 -20.18 -7.10 -5.13
CA VAL A 231 -19.81 -6.80 -3.74
C VAL A 231 -21.01 -6.38 -2.93
N TYR A 232 -21.10 -6.91 -1.71
CA TYR A 232 -22.09 -6.54 -0.70
C TYR A 232 -21.37 -6.07 0.56
N ILE A 233 -21.84 -4.97 1.12
CA ILE A 233 -21.39 -4.43 2.41
C ILE A 233 -22.58 -4.38 3.35
N ASN A 234 -22.43 -5.05 4.49
CA ASN A 234 -23.51 -5.16 5.49
C ASN A 234 -24.83 -5.66 4.87
N SER A 235 -24.73 -6.64 3.98
CA SER A 235 -25.82 -7.25 3.20
C SER A 235 -26.47 -6.35 2.13
N ALA A 236 -26.00 -5.11 1.95
CA ALA A 236 -26.45 -4.23 0.89
C ALA A 236 -25.51 -4.30 -0.32
N ALA A 237 -26.06 -4.43 -1.53
CA ALA A 237 -25.27 -4.39 -2.75
C ALA A 237 -24.56 -3.04 -2.88
N GLN A 238 -23.25 -3.08 -3.07
CA GLN A 238 -22.46 -1.88 -3.29
C GLN A 238 -22.59 -1.44 -4.75
N GLU A 239 -22.77 -0.15 -4.97
CA GLU A 239 -22.71 0.43 -6.29
C GLU A 239 -21.32 0.22 -6.90
N VAL A 240 -21.30 -0.21 -8.16
CA VAL A 240 -20.04 -0.47 -8.88
C VAL A 240 -19.42 0.85 -9.32
N TRP A 241 -18.21 1.13 -8.89
CA TRP A 241 -17.47 2.33 -9.34
C TRP A 241 -17.17 2.26 -10.84
N PRO A 242 -17.19 3.39 -11.55
CA PRO A 242 -17.07 3.44 -13.04
C PRO A 242 -15.83 2.76 -13.61
N GLY A 243 -14.71 2.77 -12.87
CA GLY A 243 -13.43 2.16 -13.30
C GLY A 243 -13.30 0.67 -13.02
N VAL A 244 -14.27 0.06 -12.33
CA VAL A 244 -14.21 -1.37 -12.01
C VAL A 244 -14.44 -2.21 -13.26
N GLN A 245 -13.54 -3.17 -13.47
CA GLN A 245 -13.57 -4.13 -14.57
C GLN A 245 -13.81 -5.54 -14.06
N SER A 246 -14.75 -6.27 -14.69
CA SER A 246 -14.86 -7.72 -14.66
C SER A 246 -14.30 -8.31 -15.96
N THR A 247 -13.95 -9.58 -15.96
CA THR A 247 -13.48 -10.27 -17.16
C THR A 247 -14.63 -10.96 -17.89
N TYR A 248 -14.67 -10.79 -19.19
CA TYR A 248 -15.70 -11.36 -20.07
C TYR A 248 -15.07 -12.25 -21.14
N THR A 249 -15.77 -13.32 -21.52
CA THR A 249 -15.53 -14.04 -22.76
C THR A 249 -16.36 -13.39 -23.86
N VAL A 250 -15.72 -12.91 -24.92
CA VAL A 250 -16.36 -12.24 -26.04
C VAL A 250 -16.21 -13.10 -27.28
N VAL A 251 -17.30 -13.66 -27.79
CA VAL A 251 -17.33 -14.46 -29.03
C VAL A 251 -17.66 -13.56 -30.20
N THR A 252 -16.93 -13.73 -31.29
CA THR A 252 -17.15 -12.99 -32.54
C THR A 252 -17.55 -13.91 -33.70
N ASP A 253 -17.96 -13.31 -34.81
CA ASP A 253 -18.34 -14.01 -36.05
C ASP A 253 -17.14 -14.58 -36.86
N GLY A 254 -15.94 -14.59 -36.29
CA GLY A 254 -14.67 -14.94 -36.92
C GLY A 254 -13.83 -13.74 -37.33
N SER A 255 -14.38 -12.53 -37.24
CA SER A 255 -13.64 -11.29 -37.45
C SER A 255 -13.25 -10.64 -36.13
N ARG A 256 -12.07 -10.00 -36.09
CA ARG A 256 -11.61 -9.29 -34.90
C ARG A 256 -12.35 -7.95 -34.75
N ILE A 257 -12.59 -7.53 -33.52
CA ILE A 257 -13.07 -6.18 -33.25
C ILE A 257 -12.03 -5.15 -33.74
N ASN A 258 -12.48 -4.09 -34.35
CA ASN A 258 -11.60 -3.06 -34.90
C ASN A 258 -10.69 -2.49 -33.81
N LEU A 259 -9.37 -2.51 -34.04
CA LEU A 259 -8.36 -2.02 -33.11
C LEU A 259 -8.64 -0.58 -32.64
N LYS A 260 -9.07 0.29 -33.57
CA LYS A 260 -9.44 1.68 -33.21
C LYS A 260 -10.61 1.76 -32.24
N THR A 261 -11.52 0.80 -32.29
CA THR A 261 -12.63 0.70 -31.32
C THR A 261 -12.10 0.29 -29.96
N LEU A 262 -11.22 -0.72 -29.90
CA LEU A 262 -10.60 -1.16 -28.65
C LEU A 262 -9.73 -0.05 -28.02
N GLU A 263 -8.94 0.65 -28.83
CA GLU A 263 -8.16 1.82 -28.40
C GLU A 263 -9.04 2.94 -27.85
N LYS A 264 -10.12 3.26 -28.56
CA LYS A 264 -11.08 4.29 -28.13
C LYS A 264 -11.76 3.94 -26.80
N LEU A 265 -11.96 2.66 -26.54
CA LEU A 265 -12.48 2.17 -25.26
C LEU A 265 -11.42 2.24 -24.14
N GLY A 266 -10.16 2.49 -24.47
CA GLY A 266 -9.07 2.52 -23.48
C GLY A 266 -8.60 1.13 -23.05
N LEU A 267 -8.88 0.09 -23.83
CA LEU A 267 -8.42 -1.26 -23.57
C LEU A 267 -6.93 -1.38 -23.89
N ASN A 268 -6.19 -2.07 -23.02
CA ASN A 268 -4.79 -2.39 -23.27
C ASN A 268 -4.68 -3.53 -24.28
N ILE A 269 -4.49 -3.18 -25.57
CA ILE A 269 -4.46 -4.13 -26.66
C ILE A 269 -3.33 -5.15 -26.51
N SER A 270 -2.23 -4.78 -25.87
CA SER A 270 -1.08 -5.69 -25.68
C SER A 270 -1.39 -6.86 -24.72
N GLU A 271 -2.41 -6.72 -23.89
CA GLU A 271 -2.88 -7.76 -22.96
C GLU A 271 -4.08 -8.56 -23.53
N LEU A 272 -4.66 -8.12 -24.65
CA LEU A 272 -5.78 -8.82 -25.28
C LEU A 272 -5.28 -9.95 -26.18
N MET A 273 -5.72 -11.17 -25.89
CA MET A 273 -5.49 -12.33 -26.74
C MET A 273 -6.75 -12.63 -27.55
N TYR A 274 -6.60 -12.83 -28.87
CA TYR A 274 -7.67 -13.32 -29.73
C TYR A 274 -7.43 -14.81 -30.01
N ASP A 275 -8.45 -15.62 -29.79
CA ASP A 275 -8.41 -17.05 -30.10
C ASP A 275 -9.03 -17.29 -31.49
N ASP A 276 -8.23 -17.80 -32.42
CA ASP A 276 -8.68 -18.13 -33.78
C ASP A 276 -9.42 -19.49 -33.84
N ALA A 277 -9.24 -20.39 -32.85
CA ALA A 277 -9.91 -21.67 -32.77
C ALA A 277 -11.35 -21.57 -32.23
N LEU A 278 -11.54 -20.67 -31.26
CA LEU A 278 -12.83 -20.24 -30.74
C LEU A 278 -12.95 -18.71 -30.97
N PRO A 279 -13.40 -18.31 -32.20
CA PRO A 279 -13.26 -16.92 -32.63
C PRO A 279 -13.75 -15.93 -31.60
N GLY A 280 -12.81 -15.18 -31.00
CA GLY A 280 -13.16 -14.24 -29.95
C GLY A 280 -12.01 -13.89 -29.01
N TYR A 281 -12.37 -13.26 -27.92
CA TYR A 281 -11.47 -12.86 -26.84
C TYR A 281 -11.83 -13.67 -25.58
N PRO A 282 -11.06 -14.70 -25.23
CA PRO A 282 -11.36 -15.55 -24.08
C PRO A 282 -11.32 -14.81 -22.76
N GLN A 283 -10.52 -13.73 -22.67
CA GLN A 283 -10.41 -12.89 -21.48
C GLN A 283 -10.33 -11.42 -21.90
N MET A 284 -11.43 -10.69 -21.72
CA MET A 284 -11.49 -9.26 -22.01
C MET A 284 -11.95 -8.51 -20.73
N PRO A 285 -11.08 -7.72 -20.10
CA PRO A 285 -11.47 -6.93 -18.93
C PRO A 285 -12.30 -5.72 -19.38
N LEU A 286 -13.55 -5.61 -18.92
CA LEU A 286 -14.48 -4.55 -19.33
C LEU A 286 -15.10 -3.89 -18.12
N THR A 287 -15.18 -2.55 -18.16
CA THR A 287 -16.09 -1.78 -17.32
C THR A 287 -17.52 -1.90 -17.83
N ALA A 288 -18.50 -1.51 -17.02
CA ALA A 288 -19.90 -1.50 -17.45
C ALA A 288 -20.14 -0.65 -18.73
N ALA A 289 -19.43 0.47 -18.87
CA ALA A 289 -19.49 1.32 -20.06
C ALA A 289 -18.88 0.62 -21.30
N MET A 290 -17.69 0.04 -21.16
CA MET A 290 -17.03 -0.72 -22.23
C MET A 290 -17.86 -1.92 -22.68
N LEU A 291 -18.46 -2.64 -21.72
CA LEU A 291 -19.34 -3.78 -22.00
C LEU A 291 -20.51 -3.40 -22.92
N LYS A 292 -21.12 -2.26 -22.67
CA LYS A 292 -22.21 -1.75 -23.52
C LYS A 292 -21.75 -1.49 -24.96
N GLU A 293 -20.59 -0.88 -25.12
CA GLU A 293 -20.02 -0.58 -26.45
C GLU A 293 -19.59 -1.87 -27.18
N VAL A 294 -18.94 -2.81 -26.49
CA VAL A 294 -18.53 -4.10 -27.06
C VAL A 294 -19.74 -4.91 -27.50
N LYS A 295 -20.81 -4.98 -26.73
CA LYS A 295 -22.09 -5.60 -27.11
C LYS A 295 -22.73 -4.93 -28.31
N GLY A 296 -22.45 -3.68 -28.60
CA GLY A 296 -22.91 -2.93 -29.76
C GLY A 296 -22.11 -3.16 -31.04
N CYS A 297 -20.98 -3.86 -30.98
CA CYS A 297 -20.18 -4.17 -32.17
C CYS A 297 -20.87 -5.22 -33.05
N ALA A 298 -20.98 -4.94 -34.37
CA ALA A 298 -21.74 -5.78 -35.30
C ALA A 298 -21.21 -7.22 -35.43
N ASN A 299 -19.93 -7.42 -35.19
CA ASN A 299 -19.25 -8.71 -35.27
C ASN A 299 -19.18 -9.47 -33.94
N VAL A 300 -19.76 -8.96 -32.87
CA VAL A 300 -19.85 -9.63 -31.57
C VAL A 300 -21.12 -10.47 -31.52
N VAL A 301 -20.95 -11.77 -31.28
CA VAL A 301 -22.06 -12.74 -31.22
C VAL A 301 -22.58 -12.91 -29.81
N SER A 302 -21.67 -13.07 -28.84
CA SER A 302 -22.04 -13.15 -27.42
C SER A 302 -20.97 -12.55 -26.52
N VAL A 303 -21.40 -12.13 -25.32
CA VAL A 303 -20.52 -11.63 -24.26
C VAL A 303 -21.00 -12.22 -22.95
N GLU A 304 -20.16 -13.03 -22.33
CA GLU A 304 -20.46 -13.75 -21.08
C GLU A 304 -19.46 -13.33 -19.99
N GLU A 305 -19.96 -13.00 -18.81
CA GLU A 305 -19.11 -12.69 -17.66
C GLU A 305 -18.47 -13.98 -17.13
N GLN A 306 -17.17 -13.92 -16.88
CA GLN A 306 -16.45 -15.01 -16.23
C GLN A 306 -16.67 -14.92 -14.73
N VAL A 307 -17.05 -16.03 -14.13
CA VAL A 307 -17.20 -16.18 -12.69
C VAL A 307 -16.26 -17.29 -12.24
N ASP A 308 -15.36 -16.97 -11.34
CA ASP A 308 -14.44 -17.94 -10.76
C ASP A 308 -15.19 -18.91 -9.86
N VAL A 309 -15.05 -20.19 -10.16
CA VAL A 309 -15.54 -21.29 -9.33
C VAL A 309 -14.49 -22.39 -9.24
N TYR A 310 -14.32 -22.98 -8.07
CA TYR A 310 -13.49 -24.17 -7.94
C TYR A 310 -14.30 -25.41 -8.34
N PRO A 311 -13.79 -26.30 -9.20
CA PRO A 311 -14.37 -27.61 -9.40
C PRO A 311 -14.51 -28.37 -8.07
N PRO A 312 -15.49 -29.28 -7.93
CA PRO A 312 -15.69 -30.04 -6.68
C PRO A 312 -14.47 -30.81 -6.21
N ASP A 313 -13.67 -31.32 -7.14
CA ASP A 313 -12.45 -32.10 -6.94
C ASP A 313 -11.18 -31.26 -6.91
N TYR A 314 -11.29 -29.90 -6.89
CA TYR A 314 -10.13 -29.03 -6.86
C TYR A 314 -9.36 -29.18 -5.55
N PRO A 315 -8.05 -29.51 -5.57
CA PRO A 315 -7.28 -29.77 -4.36
C PRO A 315 -7.16 -28.53 -3.47
N ASP A 316 -7.37 -28.69 -2.17
CA ASP A 316 -7.30 -27.58 -1.22
C ASP A 316 -5.93 -26.94 -1.10
N SER A 317 -4.86 -27.71 -1.37
CA SER A 317 -3.50 -27.20 -1.44
C SER A 317 -3.30 -26.12 -2.50
N TYR A 318 -4.20 -26.03 -3.48
CA TYR A 318 -4.17 -25.05 -4.56
C TYR A 318 -5.14 -23.88 -4.36
N LEU A 319 -5.82 -23.78 -3.21
CA LEU A 319 -6.66 -22.63 -2.91
C LEU A 319 -5.81 -21.35 -2.89
N MET A 320 -6.17 -20.40 -3.75
CA MET A 320 -5.35 -19.19 -4.00
C MET A 320 -5.72 -18.02 -3.11
N LEU A 321 -6.93 -18.02 -2.51
CA LEU A 321 -7.41 -16.89 -1.74
C LEU A 321 -7.45 -17.16 -0.24
N PHE A 322 -7.17 -16.10 0.50
CA PHE A 322 -7.33 -16.08 1.95
C PHE A 322 -8.78 -16.52 2.34
N PRO A 323 -8.95 -17.33 3.36
CA PRO A 323 -7.97 -17.80 4.35
C PRO A 323 -7.26 -19.12 4.00
N TYR A 324 -7.30 -19.58 2.74
CA TYR A 324 -6.60 -20.76 2.22
C TYR A 324 -6.98 -22.08 2.94
N LYS A 325 -8.23 -22.21 3.32
CA LYS A 325 -8.76 -23.37 4.05
C LYS A 325 -9.93 -24.00 3.29
N GLU A 326 -9.99 -25.32 3.29
CA GLU A 326 -11.03 -26.12 2.67
C GLU A 326 -12.45 -25.67 3.06
N SER A 327 -12.65 -25.36 4.34
CA SER A 327 -13.96 -24.97 4.85
C SER A 327 -14.52 -23.67 4.23
N PHE A 328 -13.69 -22.86 3.59
CA PHE A 328 -14.14 -21.62 2.98
C PHE A 328 -14.28 -21.72 1.47
N ARG A 329 -13.31 -22.33 0.76
CA ARG A 329 -13.26 -22.46 -0.72
C ARG A 329 -13.67 -21.18 -1.48
N TRP A 330 -13.31 -20.01 -0.92
CA TRP A 330 -13.65 -18.73 -1.50
C TRP A 330 -12.89 -18.45 -2.80
N THR A 331 -13.58 -17.87 -3.78
CA THR A 331 -13.02 -17.40 -5.04
C THR A 331 -13.08 -15.89 -5.12
N ARG A 332 -12.51 -15.27 -6.17
CA ARG A 332 -12.59 -13.81 -6.36
C ARG A 332 -14.04 -13.33 -6.49
N ASP A 333 -14.90 -14.14 -7.09
CA ASP A 333 -16.29 -13.81 -7.38
C ASP A 333 -17.30 -14.35 -6.35
N ASN A 334 -16.86 -15.28 -5.48
CA ASN A 334 -17.67 -15.79 -4.38
C ASN A 334 -16.84 -15.85 -3.10
N TYR A 335 -16.90 -14.77 -2.32
CA TYR A 335 -16.03 -14.52 -1.17
C TYR A 335 -16.83 -14.07 0.05
N GLY A 336 -16.43 -14.49 1.23
CA GLY A 336 -17.06 -14.09 2.48
C GLY A 336 -18.30 -14.93 2.85
N PRO A 337 -19.11 -14.47 3.83
CA PRO A 337 -18.96 -13.17 4.51
C PRO A 337 -17.73 -13.10 5.42
N ILE A 338 -17.07 -11.95 5.46
CA ILE A 338 -15.99 -11.66 6.39
C ILE A 338 -16.25 -10.33 7.10
N TRP A 339 -16.20 -10.35 8.43
CA TRP A 339 -16.26 -9.13 9.22
C TRP A 339 -14.87 -8.49 9.31
N ILE A 340 -14.80 -7.18 9.06
CA ILE A 340 -13.56 -6.41 9.06
C ILE A 340 -13.31 -5.86 10.47
N PRO A 341 -12.24 -6.29 11.14
CA PRO A 341 -12.01 -5.92 12.54
C PRO A 341 -11.86 -4.42 12.79
N GLU A 342 -12.37 -3.98 13.93
CA GLU A 342 -12.30 -2.61 14.44
C GLU A 342 -11.52 -2.58 15.74
N ALA A 343 -10.74 -1.54 15.97
CA ALA A 343 -9.98 -1.34 17.21
C ALA A 343 -10.93 -1.29 18.43
N GLY A 344 -10.62 -2.11 19.46
CA GLY A 344 -11.44 -2.23 20.66
C GLY A 344 -12.61 -3.19 20.55
N ALA A 345 -12.96 -3.68 19.37
CA ALA A 345 -14.01 -4.70 19.21
C ALA A 345 -13.48 -6.09 19.57
N THR A 346 -14.33 -6.89 20.20
CA THR A 346 -14.04 -8.25 20.63
C THR A 346 -14.81 -9.26 19.79
N VAL A 347 -14.13 -10.29 19.31
CA VAL A 347 -14.73 -11.41 18.60
C VAL A 347 -14.58 -12.69 19.39
N LYS A 348 -15.61 -13.53 19.41
CA LYS A 348 -15.49 -14.91 19.90
C LYS A 348 -14.72 -15.74 18.87
N LEU A 349 -13.69 -16.42 19.33
CA LEU A 349 -12.84 -17.29 18.53
C LEU A 349 -13.27 -18.75 18.69
N ASN A 350 -13.26 -19.46 17.58
CA ASN A 350 -13.38 -20.90 17.51
C ASN A 350 -12.56 -21.45 16.34
N MET A 351 -12.47 -22.76 16.20
CA MET A 351 -11.68 -23.38 15.13
C MET A 351 -12.20 -23.09 13.72
N GLU A 352 -13.49 -22.70 13.57
CA GLU A 352 -14.08 -22.37 12.28
C GLU A 352 -13.64 -20.97 11.81
N ASN A 353 -13.67 -19.97 12.71
CA ASN A 353 -13.37 -18.58 12.36
C ASN A 353 -11.91 -18.17 12.63
N LEU A 354 -11.16 -18.96 13.41
CA LEU A 354 -9.74 -18.66 13.69
C LEU A 354 -8.91 -18.40 12.45
N PRO A 355 -9.06 -19.13 11.33
CA PRO A 355 -8.29 -18.87 10.11
C PRO A 355 -8.46 -17.45 9.55
N LEU A 356 -9.59 -16.80 9.82
CA LEU A 356 -9.85 -15.42 9.38
C LEU A 356 -9.05 -14.40 10.16
N TYR A 357 -8.69 -14.70 11.42
CA TYR A 357 -8.08 -13.76 12.35
C TYR A 357 -6.67 -14.15 12.80
N GLU A 358 -6.25 -15.40 12.57
CA GLU A 358 -4.94 -15.91 13.02
C GLU A 358 -3.79 -15.00 12.60
N ARG A 359 -3.76 -14.60 11.32
CA ARG A 359 -2.67 -13.75 10.80
C ARG A 359 -2.72 -12.36 11.43
N ILE A 360 -3.90 -11.80 11.64
CA ILE A 360 -4.08 -10.52 12.34
C ILE A 360 -3.49 -10.60 13.75
N ILE A 361 -3.91 -11.61 14.51
CA ILE A 361 -3.51 -11.79 15.91
C ILE A 361 -2.00 -12.02 16.00
N ARG A 362 -1.47 -12.96 15.21
CA ARG A 362 -0.09 -13.42 15.29
C ARG A 362 0.90 -12.43 14.67
N VAL A 363 0.63 -11.96 13.45
CA VAL A 363 1.60 -11.19 12.65
C VAL A 363 1.41 -9.69 12.82
N TYR A 364 0.19 -9.18 12.64
CA TYR A 364 -0.02 -7.74 12.64
C TYR A 364 -0.10 -7.15 14.04
N GLU A 365 -0.67 -7.89 14.99
CA GLU A 365 -0.76 -7.47 16.39
C GLU A 365 0.28 -8.12 17.30
N LYS A 366 1.19 -8.93 16.71
CA LYS A 366 2.41 -9.48 17.36
C LYS A 366 2.13 -10.28 18.62
N ASN A 367 1.07 -11.08 18.63
CA ASN A 367 0.77 -11.98 19.72
C ASN A 367 1.34 -13.39 19.43
N GLN A 368 1.67 -14.12 20.49
CA GLN A 368 1.88 -15.55 20.39
C GLN A 368 0.50 -16.22 20.37
N LEU A 369 0.26 -17.10 19.39
CA LEU A 369 -0.99 -17.85 19.26
C LEU A 369 -0.65 -19.32 19.02
N ASP A 370 -1.18 -20.19 19.85
CA ASP A 370 -1.02 -21.63 19.75
C ASP A 370 -2.40 -22.29 19.87
N VAL A 371 -2.53 -23.50 19.33
CA VAL A 371 -3.76 -24.29 19.40
C VAL A 371 -3.39 -25.66 19.94
N THR A 372 -4.08 -26.12 20.98
CA THR A 372 -3.85 -27.45 21.52
C THR A 372 -4.46 -28.54 20.62
N PRO A 373 -4.05 -29.81 20.76
CA PRO A 373 -4.64 -30.92 20.02
C PRO A 373 -6.15 -31.06 20.22
N GLU A 374 -6.67 -30.60 21.37
CA GLU A 374 -8.09 -30.62 21.74
C GLU A 374 -8.86 -29.41 21.16
N GLY A 375 -8.17 -28.51 20.45
CA GLY A 375 -8.78 -27.33 19.82
C GLY A 375 -8.91 -26.10 20.72
N SER A 376 -8.25 -26.07 21.89
CA SER A 376 -8.21 -24.87 22.73
C SER A 376 -7.25 -23.84 22.16
N ILE A 377 -7.69 -22.59 22.07
CA ILE A 377 -6.91 -21.46 21.58
C ILE A 377 -6.14 -20.83 22.74
N ILE A 378 -4.83 -20.65 22.56
CA ILE A 378 -3.93 -20.04 23.56
C ILE A 378 -3.35 -18.76 22.96
N ILE A 379 -3.58 -17.62 23.61
CA ILE A 379 -3.01 -16.34 23.19
C ILE A 379 -2.13 -15.79 24.33
N ASN A 380 -0.85 -15.55 24.05
CA ASN A 380 0.15 -15.08 25.01
C ASN A 380 0.19 -15.94 26.31
N GLY A 381 0.04 -17.26 26.15
CA GLY A 381 0.06 -18.23 27.25
C GLY A 381 -1.27 -18.39 27.99
N ASN A 382 -2.32 -17.66 27.66
CA ASN A 382 -3.64 -17.78 28.26
C ASN A 382 -4.62 -18.50 27.32
N VAL A 383 -5.36 -19.47 27.85
CA VAL A 383 -6.46 -20.10 27.12
C VAL A 383 -7.60 -19.10 27.03
N THR A 384 -8.09 -18.86 25.82
CA THR A 384 -9.16 -17.88 25.58
C THR A 384 -10.02 -18.31 24.39
N ASP A 385 -11.30 -17.94 24.41
CA ASP A 385 -12.25 -18.08 23.31
C ASP A 385 -12.66 -16.74 22.72
N GLU A 386 -11.94 -15.67 23.08
CA GLU A 386 -12.20 -14.32 22.54
C GLU A 386 -10.90 -13.54 22.30
N TYR A 387 -10.99 -12.56 21.40
CA TYR A 387 -9.88 -11.65 21.10
C TYR A 387 -10.38 -10.23 20.87
N THR A 388 -9.74 -9.24 21.49
CA THR A 388 -9.98 -7.82 21.29
C THR A 388 -8.93 -7.22 20.37
N PHE A 389 -9.33 -6.68 19.24
CA PHE A 389 -8.43 -6.11 18.25
C PHE A 389 -7.85 -4.77 18.71
N LYS A 390 -6.58 -4.52 18.37
CA LYS A 390 -5.85 -3.31 18.75
C LYS A 390 -5.85 -2.24 17.66
N GLN A 391 -6.20 -2.62 16.41
CA GLN A 391 -6.11 -1.77 15.23
C GLN A 391 -7.38 -1.88 14.39
N ASP A 392 -7.62 -0.85 13.57
CA ASP A 392 -8.63 -0.86 12.52
C ASP A 392 -8.08 -1.57 11.28
N TYR A 393 -8.92 -2.38 10.65
CA TYR A 393 -8.59 -3.10 9.41
C TYR A 393 -9.45 -2.62 8.26
N TYR A 394 -8.98 -2.89 7.05
CA TYR A 394 -9.61 -2.43 5.81
C TYR A 394 -9.49 -3.52 4.77
N PHE A 395 -10.50 -3.66 3.93
CA PHE A 395 -10.46 -4.60 2.83
C PHE A 395 -10.21 -3.85 1.51
N MET A 396 -9.11 -4.20 0.84
CA MET A 396 -8.66 -3.55 -0.38
C MET A 396 -8.86 -4.48 -1.57
N MET A 397 -9.41 -3.94 -2.67
CA MET A 397 -9.56 -4.66 -3.93
C MET A 397 -8.99 -3.82 -5.08
N GLY A 398 -8.46 -4.50 -6.09
CA GLY A 398 -8.13 -3.83 -7.34
C GLY A 398 -9.39 -3.58 -8.17
N ASP A 399 -9.36 -2.53 -8.99
CA ASP A 399 -10.48 -2.23 -9.88
C ASP A 399 -10.52 -3.20 -11.08
N ASN A 400 -9.39 -3.75 -11.50
CA ASN A 400 -9.34 -4.88 -12.43
C ASN A 400 -9.46 -6.18 -11.62
N ARG A 401 -10.71 -6.64 -11.40
CA ARG A 401 -11.08 -7.67 -10.41
C ARG A 401 -10.36 -9.00 -10.58
N HIS A 402 -10.19 -9.47 -11.81
CA HIS A 402 -9.54 -10.75 -12.08
C HIS A 402 -8.02 -10.66 -12.27
N ASN A 403 -7.48 -9.44 -12.34
CA ASN A 403 -6.04 -9.17 -12.48
C ASN A 403 -5.47 -8.44 -11.23
N SER A 404 -5.96 -8.81 -10.04
CA SER A 404 -5.64 -8.07 -8.83
C SER A 404 -5.41 -8.98 -7.62
#